data_79413057cf96d9536de63a2f8de82f5c
#
_entry.id   79413057cf96d9536de63a2f8de82f5c
#
_cell.length_a   1.000
_cell.length_b   1.000
_cell.length_c   1.000
_cell.angle_alpha   90.00
_cell.angle_beta   90.00
_cell.angle_gamma   90.00
#
_symmetry.space_group_name_H-M   'P 1'
#
loop_
_entity.id
_entity.type
_entity.pdbx_description
1 polymer ?
#
loop_
_entity_poly.entity_id
_entity_poly.type
_entity_poly.pdbx_seq_one_letter_code
_entity_poly.pdbx_strand_id
1 'polypeptide(L)'
;MRKSTIFKGMATAMATPMTETGVDYEALGRLIDFQLENGINALVAVGTTGESATLTPQERNEVIRFTVERVNGRVPVIAGTGTNNTLHAVEFSKTACSIGADALLIVTPYYNYNKSLDSGVVLVLGSFWE
;
A
#
# COMPACT_ATOMS: atom_id res chain seq x y z
N MET A 1 -0.23 -25.16 -7.83
CA MET A 1 -0.27 -24.45 -6.54
C MET A 1 -1.60 -23.69 -6.42
N ARG A 2 -2.41 -23.97 -5.41
CA ARG A 2 -3.57 -23.14 -5.10
C ARG A 2 -3.04 -21.82 -4.51
N LYS A 3 -3.19 -20.71 -5.23
CA LYS A 3 -2.94 -19.38 -4.67
C LYS A 3 -3.90 -19.19 -3.50
N SER A 4 -3.37 -19.05 -2.29
CA SER A 4 -4.19 -18.72 -1.13
C SER A 4 -4.72 -17.29 -1.29
N THR A 5 -6.02 -17.12 -1.09
CA THR A 5 -6.62 -15.78 -1.08
C THR A 5 -6.18 -15.07 0.21
N ILE A 6 -5.55 -13.90 0.11
CA ILE A 6 -5.05 -13.14 1.29
C ILE A 6 -6.22 -12.62 2.12
N PHE A 7 -7.30 -12.15 1.48
CA PHE A 7 -8.53 -11.73 2.16
C PHE A 7 -9.74 -11.95 1.25
N LYS A 8 -10.92 -11.93 1.84
CA LYS A 8 -12.20 -11.87 1.15
C LYS A 8 -12.99 -10.70 1.70
N GLY A 9 -13.70 -10.00 0.85
CA GLY A 9 -14.49 -8.83 1.24
C GLY A 9 -13.94 -7.54 0.68
N MET A 10 -13.86 -6.49 1.49
CA MET A 10 -13.53 -5.14 1.08
C MET A 10 -12.17 -4.70 1.61
N ALA A 11 -11.41 -3.99 0.78
CA ALA A 11 -10.20 -3.28 1.15
C ALA A 11 -10.42 -1.77 1.03
N THR A 12 -10.06 -1.00 2.04
CA THR A 12 -10.11 0.46 2.00
C THR A 12 -8.79 1.03 1.48
N ALA A 13 -8.84 1.80 0.40
CA ALA A 13 -7.75 2.67 -0.01
C ALA A 13 -7.74 3.90 0.93
N MET A 14 -6.79 3.92 1.87
CA MET A 14 -6.74 4.96 2.89
C MET A 14 -6.17 6.27 2.34
N ALA A 15 -6.74 7.39 2.80
CA ALA A 15 -6.08 8.70 2.69
C ALA A 15 -4.86 8.75 3.62
N THR A 16 -3.89 9.59 3.28
CA THR A 16 -2.77 9.94 4.17
C THR A 16 -3.05 11.31 4.76
N PRO A 17 -3.47 11.41 6.02
CA PRO A 17 -3.68 12.70 6.67
C PRO A 17 -2.37 13.50 6.74
N MET A 18 -2.46 14.80 6.47
CA MET A 18 -1.31 15.69 6.40
C MET A 18 -1.49 16.91 7.30
N THR A 19 -0.38 17.41 7.82
CA THR A 19 -0.25 18.72 8.44
C THR A 19 0.54 19.65 7.52
N GLU A 20 0.74 20.88 7.93
CA GLU A 20 1.63 21.83 7.22
C GLU A 20 3.10 21.34 7.15
N THR A 21 3.49 20.42 8.03
CA THR A 21 4.87 19.95 8.18
C THR A 21 5.11 18.51 7.77
N GLY A 22 4.08 17.78 7.33
CA GLY A 22 4.19 16.38 6.89
C GLY A 22 3.00 15.51 7.29
N VAL A 23 3.21 14.21 7.41
CA VAL A 23 2.15 13.24 7.72
C VAL A 23 1.64 13.41 9.17
N ASP A 24 0.31 13.45 9.31
CA ASP A 24 -0.37 13.40 10.61
C ASP A 24 -0.60 11.96 11.06
N TYR A 25 0.37 11.41 11.79
CA TYR A 25 0.29 10.02 12.28
C TYR A 25 -0.79 9.79 13.33
N GLU A 26 -1.16 10.83 14.08
CA GLU A 26 -2.26 10.71 15.05
C GLU A 26 -3.60 10.55 14.33
N ALA A 27 -3.86 11.38 13.33
CA ALA A 27 -5.06 11.26 12.49
C ALA A 27 -5.05 9.95 11.69
N LEU A 28 -3.89 9.52 11.16
CA LEU A 28 -3.74 8.24 10.47
C LEU A 28 -4.08 7.06 11.41
N GLY A 29 -3.60 7.11 12.65
CA GLY A 29 -3.92 6.09 13.66
C GLY A 29 -5.42 6.00 13.93
N ARG A 30 -6.10 7.13 14.11
CA ARG A 30 -7.57 7.16 14.29
C ARG A 30 -8.31 6.61 13.06
N LEU A 31 -7.82 6.91 11.85
CA LEU A 31 -8.41 6.39 10.62
C LEU A 31 -8.28 4.87 10.53
N ILE A 32 -7.11 4.32 10.85
CA ILE A 32 -6.87 2.88 10.88
C ILE A 32 -7.80 2.21 11.90
N ASP A 33 -7.86 2.72 13.12
CA ASP A 33 -8.71 2.16 14.16
C ASP A 33 -10.19 2.18 13.77
N PHE A 34 -10.66 3.28 13.20
CA PHE A 34 -12.03 3.38 12.67
C PHE A 34 -12.34 2.29 11.63
N GLN A 35 -11.43 2.04 10.69
CA GLN A 35 -11.61 0.99 9.68
C GLN A 35 -11.69 -0.41 10.33
N LEU A 36 -10.80 -0.68 11.27
CA LEU A 36 -10.74 -1.97 11.97
C LEU A 36 -11.98 -2.22 12.83
N GLU A 37 -12.45 -1.20 13.56
CA GLU A 37 -13.66 -1.27 14.38
C GLU A 37 -14.94 -1.47 13.56
N ASN A 38 -14.94 -0.99 12.30
CA ASN A 38 -16.05 -1.17 11.37
C ASN A 38 -15.94 -2.41 10.47
N GLY A 39 -15.04 -3.33 10.79
CA GLY A 39 -14.97 -4.65 10.17
C GLY A 39 -14.39 -4.70 8.77
N ILE A 40 -13.48 -3.78 8.42
CA ILE A 40 -12.76 -3.86 7.15
C ILE A 40 -11.97 -5.16 7.03
N ASN A 41 -11.79 -5.67 5.80
CA ASN A 41 -11.12 -6.94 5.56
C ASN A 41 -9.65 -6.78 5.11
N ALA A 42 -9.26 -5.61 4.63
CA ALA A 42 -7.88 -5.25 4.32
C ALA A 42 -7.72 -3.74 4.24
N LEU A 43 -6.49 -3.23 4.37
CA LEU A 43 -6.17 -1.81 4.22
C LEU A 43 -5.11 -1.61 3.14
N VAL A 44 -5.32 -0.61 2.28
CA VAL A 44 -4.32 -0.18 1.29
C VAL A 44 -3.68 1.11 1.78
N ALA A 45 -2.40 1.04 2.10
CA ALA A 45 -1.58 2.19 2.47
C ALA A 45 -0.80 2.72 1.26
N VAL A 46 -0.67 4.02 1.14
CA VAL A 46 0.14 4.69 0.10
C VAL A 46 -0.28 4.30 -1.33
N GLY A 47 -1.57 4.02 -1.53
CA GLY A 47 -2.15 3.95 -2.87
C GLY A 47 -2.36 5.35 -3.47
N THR A 48 -3.06 5.44 -4.59
CA THR A 48 -3.40 6.73 -5.23
C THR A 48 -4.20 7.63 -4.29
N THR A 49 -5.18 7.07 -3.56
CA THR A 49 -5.97 7.78 -2.55
C THR A 49 -5.09 8.32 -1.40
N GLY A 50 -4.02 7.62 -1.08
CA GLY A 50 -3.03 8.03 -0.08
C GLY A 50 -1.99 9.03 -0.60
N GLU A 51 -2.20 9.60 -1.78
CA GLU A 51 -1.37 10.64 -2.40
C GLU A 51 0.12 10.27 -2.52
N SER A 52 0.37 9.01 -2.88
CA SER A 52 1.73 8.45 -2.97
C SER A 52 2.71 9.28 -3.83
N ALA A 53 2.20 10.01 -4.81
CA ALA A 53 3.03 10.84 -5.70
C ALA A 53 3.59 12.10 -5.01
N THR A 54 2.97 12.57 -3.93
CA THR A 54 3.38 13.77 -3.18
C THR A 54 4.24 13.44 -1.97
N LEU A 55 4.29 12.18 -1.57
CA LEU A 55 5.11 11.71 -0.45
C LEU A 55 6.55 11.46 -0.88
N THR A 56 7.49 11.86 -0.06
CA THR A 56 8.89 11.44 -0.20
C THR A 56 9.03 9.93 -0.03
N PRO A 57 10.09 9.29 -0.55
CA PRO A 57 10.35 7.88 -0.32
C PRO A 57 10.37 7.49 1.17
N GLN A 58 10.90 8.36 2.01
CA GLN A 58 10.95 8.14 3.45
C GLN A 58 9.55 8.16 4.07
N GLU A 59 8.75 9.19 3.79
CA GLU A 59 7.36 9.29 4.28
C GLU A 59 6.52 8.09 3.83
N ARG A 60 6.66 7.64 2.57
CA ARG A 60 5.97 6.43 2.08
C ARG A 60 6.29 5.21 2.95
N ASN A 61 7.57 4.99 3.22
CA ASN A 61 8.01 3.84 4.02
C ASN A 61 7.53 3.95 5.47
N GLU A 62 7.55 5.14 6.05
CA GLU A 62 7.07 5.40 7.40
C GLU A 62 5.56 5.21 7.54
N VAL A 63 4.76 5.67 6.58
CA VAL A 63 3.30 5.45 6.54
C VAL A 63 2.99 3.95 6.44
N ILE A 64 3.70 3.20 5.59
CA ILE A 64 3.51 1.75 5.48
C ILE A 64 3.86 1.08 6.80
N ARG A 65 5.01 1.42 7.39
CA ARG A 65 5.45 0.85 8.68
C ARG A 65 4.44 1.14 9.79
N PHE A 66 4.05 2.40 9.94
CA PHE A 66 3.07 2.79 10.93
C PHE A 66 1.74 2.02 10.76
N THR A 67 1.29 1.84 9.52
CA THR A 67 0.07 1.08 9.23
C THR A 67 0.21 -0.39 9.62
N VAL A 68 1.32 -1.04 9.24
CA VAL A 68 1.59 -2.44 9.57
C VAL A 68 1.64 -2.63 11.10
N GLU A 69 2.36 -1.78 11.79
CA GLU A 69 2.49 -1.83 13.26
C GLU A 69 1.14 -1.57 13.96
N ARG A 70 0.38 -0.57 13.49
CA ARG A 70 -0.93 -0.24 14.08
C ARG A 70 -1.96 -1.32 13.84
N VAL A 71 -1.99 -1.92 12.65
CA VAL A 71 -2.88 -3.04 12.32
C VAL A 71 -2.51 -4.29 13.11
N ASN A 72 -1.23 -4.53 13.33
CA ASN A 72 -0.72 -5.65 14.13
C ASN A 72 -1.33 -7.01 13.76
N GLY A 73 -1.37 -7.32 12.47
CA GLY A 73 -1.86 -8.60 11.95
C GLY A 73 -3.36 -8.83 12.00
N ARG A 74 -4.16 -7.84 12.42
CA ARG A 74 -5.64 -7.99 12.50
C ARG A 74 -6.31 -8.14 11.13
N VAL A 75 -5.78 -7.47 10.13
CA VAL A 75 -6.17 -7.60 8.72
C VAL A 75 -4.93 -7.45 7.83
N PRO A 76 -4.95 -7.94 6.58
CA PRO A 76 -3.85 -7.69 5.66
C PRO A 76 -3.64 -6.21 5.35
N VAL A 77 -2.37 -5.81 5.26
CA VAL A 77 -1.92 -4.50 4.80
C VAL A 77 -1.35 -4.62 3.40
N ILE A 78 -1.92 -3.89 2.47
CA ILE A 78 -1.52 -3.81 1.07
C ILE A 78 -0.74 -2.50 0.88
N ALA A 79 0.52 -2.56 0.46
CA ALA A 79 1.32 -1.37 0.22
C ALA A 79 1.26 -0.93 -1.25
N GLY A 80 0.93 0.33 -1.49
CA GLY A 80 1.03 0.96 -2.81
C GLY A 80 2.50 1.25 -3.16
N THR A 81 3.06 0.46 -4.07
CA THR A 81 4.48 0.56 -4.46
C THR A 81 4.69 0.89 -5.94
N GLY A 82 3.59 0.94 -6.71
CA GLY A 82 3.63 1.28 -8.12
C GLY A 82 4.06 2.73 -8.37
N THR A 83 4.84 2.91 -9.42
CA THR A 83 5.28 4.20 -9.95
C THR A 83 5.55 4.06 -11.44
N ASN A 84 5.67 5.16 -12.17
CA ASN A 84 6.04 5.15 -13.59
C ASN A 84 7.55 4.92 -13.86
N ASN A 85 8.35 4.75 -12.80
CA ASN A 85 9.75 4.35 -12.88
C ASN A 85 9.89 2.92 -12.33
N THR A 86 10.21 1.96 -13.20
CA THR A 86 10.29 0.54 -12.83
C THR A 86 11.31 0.26 -11.73
N LEU A 87 12.46 0.94 -11.74
CA LEU A 87 13.49 0.75 -10.71
C LEU A 87 12.98 1.19 -9.34
N HIS A 88 12.33 2.36 -9.27
CA HIS A 88 11.73 2.82 -8.02
C HIS A 88 10.60 1.90 -7.56
N ALA A 89 9.77 1.37 -8.47
CA ALA A 89 8.73 0.41 -8.12
C ALA A 89 9.31 -0.86 -7.48
N VAL A 90 10.43 -1.36 -7.99
CA VAL A 90 11.16 -2.51 -7.42
C VAL A 90 11.71 -2.18 -6.03
N GLU A 91 12.34 -1.02 -5.87
CA GLU A 91 12.90 -0.58 -4.57
C GLU A 91 11.82 -0.41 -3.52
N PHE A 92 10.72 0.30 -3.84
CA PHE A 92 9.58 0.45 -2.93
C PHE A 92 8.96 -0.89 -2.56
N SER A 93 8.83 -1.80 -3.53
CA SER A 93 8.28 -3.14 -3.28
C SER A 93 9.16 -3.95 -2.33
N LYS A 94 10.48 -3.96 -2.52
CA LYS A 94 11.42 -4.62 -1.61
C LYS A 94 11.34 -4.05 -0.20
N THR A 95 11.30 -2.73 -0.08
CA THR A 95 11.20 -2.05 1.22
C THR A 95 9.86 -2.36 1.90
N ALA A 96 8.74 -2.30 1.18
CA ALA A 96 7.43 -2.62 1.74
C ALA A 96 7.35 -4.07 2.24
N CYS A 97 7.93 -5.02 1.49
CA CYS A 97 8.05 -6.41 1.93
C CYS A 97 8.88 -6.52 3.22
N SER A 98 10.03 -5.84 3.29
CA SER A 98 10.89 -5.86 4.50
C SER A 98 10.23 -5.21 5.72
N ILE A 99 9.32 -4.28 5.52
CA ILE A 99 8.51 -3.65 6.57
C ILE A 99 7.43 -4.61 7.09
N GLY A 100 6.99 -5.58 6.28
CA GLY A 100 5.98 -6.56 6.66
C GLY A 100 4.60 -6.33 6.02
N ALA A 101 4.53 -5.64 4.88
CA ALA A 101 3.31 -5.58 4.11
C ALA A 101 2.93 -6.99 3.58
N ASP A 102 1.64 -7.34 3.66
CA ASP A 102 1.13 -8.65 3.26
C ASP A 102 0.94 -8.77 1.74
N ALA A 103 0.81 -7.63 1.05
CA ALA A 103 0.65 -7.55 -0.39
C ALA A 103 1.11 -6.22 -0.96
N LEU A 104 1.29 -6.18 -2.27
CA LEU A 104 1.68 -4.99 -3.01
C LEU A 104 0.61 -4.59 -4.03
N LEU A 105 0.31 -3.30 -4.12
CA LEU A 105 -0.50 -2.70 -5.17
C LEU A 105 0.43 -1.99 -6.16
N ILE A 106 0.56 -2.55 -7.34
CA ILE A 106 1.43 -2.02 -8.40
C ILE A 106 0.56 -1.56 -9.55
N VAL A 107 0.59 -0.26 -9.83
CA VAL A 107 -0.05 0.33 -11.01
C VAL A 107 0.86 0.17 -12.22
N THR A 108 0.26 0.04 -13.41
CA THR A 108 1.04 0.10 -14.66
C THR A 108 1.70 1.48 -14.81
N PRO A 109 2.87 1.57 -15.48
CA PRO A 109 3.55 2.84 -15.67
C PRO A 109 2.67 3.85 -16.39
N TYR A 110 2.25 4.91 -15.70
CA TYR A 110 1.47 6.00 -16.25
C TYR A 110 2.40 6.99 -16.97
N TYR A 111 1.91 7.68 -17.99
CA TYR A 111 2.65 8.54 -18.93
C TYR A 111 3.68 7.84 -19.83
N ASN A 112 4.21 6.68 -19.44
CA ASN A 112 5.17 5.91 -20.21
C ASN A 112 4.47 4.74 -20.89
N TYR A 113 3.49 5.03 -21.75
CA TYR A 113 2.67 4.01 -22.40
C TYR A 113 3.49 3.21 -23.41
N ASN A 114 3.62 1.91 -23.19
CA ASN A 114 4.08 0.96 -24.17
C ASN A 114 2.88 0.14 -24.67
N LYS A 115 2.63 0.16 -25.99
CA LYS A 115 1.47 -0.52 -26.61
C LYS A 115 1.40 -2.03 -26.37
N SER A 116 2.43 -2.63 -25.81
CA SER A 116 2.50 -4.07 -25.53
C SER A 116 1.99 -4.48 -24.15
N LEU A 117 1.64 -3.51 -23.30
CA LEU A 117 1.09 -3.78 -21.96
C LEU A 117 -0.34 -3.26 -21.92
N ASP A 118 -1.31 -4.16 -21.81
CA ASP A 118 -2.68 -3.79 -21.49
C ASP A 118 -2.72 -2.95 -20.22
N SER A 119 -3.38 -1.80 -20.30
CA SER A 119 -3.56 -0.88 -19.18
C SER A 119 -4.36 -1.56 -18.07
N GLY A 120 -3.69 -1.98 -17.00
CA GLY A 120 -4.31 -2.63 -15.86
C GLY A 120 -3.62 -2.26 -14.55
N VAL A 121 -4.36 -2.29 -13.46
CA VAL A 121 -3.80 -2.34 -12.12
C VAL A 121 -3.33 -3.76 -11.86
N VAL A 122 -2.05 -3.96 -11.65
CA VAL A 122 -1.52 -5.25 -11.24
C VAL A 122 -1.50 -5.28 -9.72
N LEU A 123 -2.45 -6.01 -9.15
CA LEU A 123 -2.44 -6.36 -7.74
C LEU A 123 -1.60 -7.62 -7.58
N VAL A 124 -0.40 -7.48 -7.08
CA VAL A 124 0.43 -8.63 -6.73
C VAL A 124 0.12 -9.02 -5.30
N LEU A 125 -0.76 -10.02 -5.18
CA LEU A 125 -1.10 -10.65 -3.91
C LEU A 125 -0.19 -11.88 -3.75
N GLY A 126 0.68 -11.91 -2.77
CA GLY A 126 1.47 -13.10 -2.50
C GLY A 126 2.46 -12.93 -1.36
N SER A 127 2.63 -14.00 -0.60
CA SER A 127 3.81 -14.18 0.24
C SER A 127 5.03 -14.31 -0.69
N PHE A 128 5.92 -13.33 -0.68
CA PHE A 128 7.14 -13.33 -1.50
C PHE A 128 8.29 -14.12 -0.83
N TRP A 129 7.99 -15.00 0.12
CA TRP A 129 9.01 -15.73 0.86
C TRP A 129 8.78 -17.24 0.75
N GLU A 130 9.38 -17.82 -0.25
CA GLU A 130 9.98 -19.16 -0.24
C GLU A 130 11.34 -19.08 -0.92
#